data_68e07162cc4907233b986b6e3c263185
#
_entry.id   68e07162cc4907233b986b6e3c263185
#
_cell.length_a   1.000
_cell.length_b   1.000
_cell.length_c   1.000
_cell.angle_alpha   90.00
_cell.angle_beta   90.00
_cell.angle_gamma   90.00
#
_symmetry.space_group_name_H-M   'P 1'
#
loop_
_entity.id
_entity.type
_entity.pdbx_description
1 polymer ?
#
loop_
_entity_poly.entity_id
_entity_poly.type
_entity_poly.pdbx_seq_one_letter_code
_entity_poly.pdbx_strand_id
1 'polypeptide(L)'
;MGSEMCIRDRPVPVIAAAHGVAIGGGLNIISGADIRIIHPETRCAVMEMRWGLVPDMAGYPLWRGNVRDDVLRKLVYTNAEFSGAEACELGFATETAEDPLARAISLAEEIAGKNPHAIRAAKRLSNALADSTDEALLLAESAEQTEIIGKPNQVEAVMSQMEGRAAAYPDSP
;
A
#
# COMPACT_ATOMS: atom_id res chain seq x y z
N MET A 1 8.47 -11.71 12.97
CA MET A 1 7.75 -10.93 11.93
C MET A 1 8.77 -10.01 11.28
N GLY A 2 8.86 -10.00 9.96
CA GLY A 2 9.82 -9.17 9.25
C GLY A 2 9.48 -7.68 9.36
N SER A 3 10.46 -6.80 9.10
CA SER A 3 10.30 -5.34 9.11
C SER A 3 9.19 -4.85 8.16
N GLU A 4 8.93 -5.59 7.09
CA GLU A 4 7.93 -5.29 6.07
C GLU A 4 6.50 -5.36 6.61
N MET A 5 6.23 -6.30 7.52
CA MET A 5 4.93 -6.36 8.19
C MET A 5 4.74 -5.18 9.13
N CYS A 6 5.81 -4.68 9.78
CA CYS A 6 5.74 -3.45 10.56
C CYS A 6 5.40 -2.21 9.71
N ILE A 7 5.75 -2.21 8.42
CA ILE A 7 5.34 -1.16 7.47
C ILE A 7 3.83 -1.28 7.19
N ARG A 8 3.38 -2.47 6.80
CA ARG A 8 1.95 -2.76 6.53
C ARG A 8 1.05 -2.45 7.73
N ASP A 9 1.52 -2.78 8.95
CA ASP A 9 0.73 -2.67 10.18
C ASP A 9 0.69 -1.24 10.77
N ARG A 10 1.27 -0.25 10.08
CA ARG A 10 1.12 1.16 10.50
C ARG A 10 -0.36 1.55 10.48
N PRO A 11 -0.83 2.34 11.46
CA PRO A 11 -2.23 2.74 11.55
C PRO A 11 -2.65 3.75 10.46
N VAL A 12 -1.68 4.27 9.70
CA VAL A 12 -1.89 5.22 8.62
C VAL A 12 -1.33 4.67 7.31
N PRO A 13 -1.82 5.12 6.15
CA PRO A 13 -1.24 4.74 4.86
C PRO A 13 0.26 5.01 4.78
N VAL A 14 1.00 4.08 4.20
CA VAL A 14 2.42 4.19 3.88
C VAL A 14 2.57 4.20 2.37
N ILE A 15 3.28 5.20 1.86
CA ILE A 15 3.58 5.33 0.43
C ILE A 15 5.07 5.11 0.23
N ALA A 16 5.42 4.15 -0.60
CA ALA A 16 6.80 3.94 -1.03
C ALA A 16 7.07 4.72 -2.32
N ALA A 17 8.19 5.45 -2.35
CA ALA A 17 8.73 6.07 -3.55
C ALA A 17 10.04 5.37 -3.91
N ALA A 18 10.10 4.70 -5.05
CA ALA A 18 11.24 3.87 -5.44
C ALA A 18 11.84 4.32 -6.77
N HIS A 19 13.18 4.35 -6.83
CA HIS A 19 13.92 4.62 -8.06
C HIS A 19 15.25 3.85 -8.07
N GLY A 20 15.85 3.72 -9.25
CA GLY A 20 17.15 3.08 -9.42
C GLY A 20 17.06 1.56 -9.32
N VAL A 21 17.09 0.99 -8.12
CA VAL A 21 17.16 -0.46 -7.91
C VAL A 21 16.26 -0.90 -6.75
N ALA A 22 15.40 -1.90 -7.00
CA ALA A 22 14.55 -2.58 -6.02
C ALA A 22 14.68 -4.11 -6.20
N ILE A 23 15.72 -4.70 -5.63
CA ILE A 23 16.11 -6.11 -5.86
C ILE A 23 16.08 -6.86 -4.52
N GLY A 24 15.56 -8.09 -4.52
CA GLY A 24 15.50 -8.98 -3.36
C GLY A 24 14.83 -8.30 -2.17
N GLY A 25 15.54 -8.16 -1.05
CA GLY A 25 15.04 -7.48 0.15
C GLY A 25 14.52 -6.06 -0.09
N GLY A 26 15.10 -5.31 -1.04
CA GLY A 26 14.60 -3.99 -1.43
C GLY A 26 13.20 -4.05 -2.04
N LEU A 27 12.94 -5.02 -2.91
CA LEU A 27 11.61 -5.26 -3.46
C LEU A 27 10.61 -5.69 -2.38
N ASN A 28 11.05 -6.54 -1.44
CA ASN A 28 10.21 -6.96 -0.30
C ASN A 28 9.83 -5.76 0.57
N ILE A 29 10.78 -4.86 0.89
CA ILE A 29 10.55 -3.67 1.73
C ILE A 29 9.48 -2.78 1.10
N ILE A 30 9.61 -2.40 -0.18
CA ILE A 30 8.62 -1.54 -0.84
C ILE A 30 7.25 -2.23 -0.96
N SER A 31 7.22 -3.56 -1.04
CA SER A 31 5.97 -4.33 -1.08
C SER A 31 5.16 -4.24 0.22
N GLY A 32 5.78 -3.86 1.34
CA GLY A 32 5.08 -3.62 2.60
C GLY A 32 4.25 -2.33 2.63
N ALA A 33 4.50 -1.40 1.70
CA ALA A 33 3.73 -0.17 1.59
C ALA A 33 2.36 -0.39 0.94
N ASP A 34 1.38 0.44 1.30
CA ASP A 34 0.04 0.40 0.73
C ASP A 34 0.01 0.86 -0.72
N ILE A 35 0.77 1.91 -1.02
CA ILE A 35 0.89 2.50 -2.34
C ILE A 35 2.37 2.54 -2.70
N ARG A 36 2.68 2.09 -3.89
CA ARG A 36 4.05 1.96 -4.38
C ARG A 36 4.20 2.74 -5.68
N ILE A 37 4.91 3.87 -5.61
CA ILE A 37 5.20 4.73 -6.75
C ILE A 37 6.64 4.47 -7.17
N ILE A 38 6.86 4.16 -8.44
CA ILE A 38 8.16 3.71 -8.91
C ILE A 38 8.57 4.46 -10.18
N HIS A 39 9.87 4.76 -10.31
CA HIS A 39 10.38 5.30 -11.57
C HIS A 39 10.31 4.22 -12.67
N PRO A 40 9.87 4.53 -13.90
CA PRO A 40 9.65 3.51 -14.94
C PRO A 40 10.91 2.68 -15.27
N GLU A 41 12.10 3.25 -15.14
CA GLU A 41 13.37 2.57 -15.41
C GLU A 41 13.98 1.88 -14.18
N THR A 42 13.29 1.84 -13.03
CA THR A 42 13.79 1.13 -11.85
C THR A 42 13.98 -0.35 -12.18
N ARG A 43 15.17 -0.87 -11.84
CA ARG A 43 15.45 -2.30 -11.99
C ARG A 43 14.89 -3.07 -10.81
N CYS A 44 14.00 -4.01 -11.09
CA CYS A 44 13.34 -4.84 -10.09
C CYS A 44 13.69 -6.31 -10.31
N ALA A 45 13.81 -7.09 -9.25
CA ALA A 45 13.90 -8.54 -9.32
C ALA A 45 13.62 -9.21 -7.98
N VAL A 46 13.06 -10.42 -8.04
CA VAL A 46 13.09 -11.38 -6.92
C VAL A 46 14.40 -12.17 -7.04
N MET A 47 15.40 -11.83 -6.24
CA MET A 47 16.79 -12.23 -6.50
C MET A 47 17.32 -13.33 -5.56
N GLU A 48 16.56 -13.76 -4.60
CA GLU A 48 16.99 -14.68 -3.53
C GLU A 48 17.43 -16.03 -4.07
N MET A 49 16.73 -16.55 -5.07
CA MET A 49 17.04 -17.86 -5.69
C MET A 49 18.43 -17.90 -6.36
N ARG A 50 18.94 -16.74 -6.81
CA ARG A 50 20.31 -16.64 -7.35
C ARG A 50 21.36 -17.06 -6.33
N TRP A 51 21.05 -16.93 -5.06
CA TRP A 51 21.92 -17.27 -3.94
C TRP A 51 21.55 -18.58 -3.26
N GLY A 52 20.63 -19.38 -3.89
CA GLY A 52 20.11 -20.61 -3.32
C GLY A 52 19.20 -20.39 -2.10
N LEU A 53 18.60 -19.19 -2.01
CA LEU A 53 17.70 -18.81 -0.93
C LEU A 53 16.26 -18.64 -1.47
N VAL A 54 15.31 -18.54 -0.57
CA VAL A 54 13.92 -18.19 -0.87
C VAL A 54 13.62 -16.79 -0.30
N PRO A 55 12.68 -16.04 -0.88
CA PRO A 55 12.17 -14.81 -0.26
C PRO A 55 11.63 -15.10 1.14
N ASP A 56 12.22 -14.50 2.17
CA ASP A 56 11.88 -14.72 3.59
C ASP A 56 11.50 -13.41 4.31
N MET A 57 11.44 -12.29 3.57
CA MET A 57 11.09 -10.97 4.06
C MET A 57 9.62 -10.62 3.74
N ALA A 58 8.68 -11.51 4.08
CA ALA A 58 7.24 -11.38 3.87
C ALA A 58 6.78 -11.17 2.39
N GLY A 59 7.63 -11.43 1.38
CA GLY A 59 7.29 -11.23 -0.02
C GLY A 59 6.01 -11.98 -0.42
N TYR A 60 5.92 -13.28 -0.15
CA TYR A 60 4.76 -14.07 -0.54
C TYR A 60 3.41 -13.57 0.01
N PRO A 61 3.25 -13.28 1.31
CA PRO A 61 2.00 -12.71 1.81
C PRO A 61 1.71 -11.31 1.26
N LEU A 62 2.73 -10.48 0.98
CA LEU A 62 2.55 -9.13 0.44
C LEU A 62 2.24 -9.12 -1.07
N TRP A 63 2.72 -10.13 -1.82
CA TRP A 63 2.44 -10.26 -3.26
C TRP A 63 1.14 -11.00 -3.55
N ARG A 64 0.64 -11.78 -2.57
CA ARG A 64 -0.62 -12.52 -2.71
C ARG A 64 -1.78 -11.56 -3.03
N GLY A 65 -2.51 -11.86 -4.12
CA GLY A 65 -3.62 -11.04 -4.59
C GLY A 65 -3.23 -9.81 -5.43
N ASN A 66 -1.95 -9.39 -5.39
CA ASN A 66 -1.44 -8.28 -6.21
C ASN A 66 -0.77 -8.79 -7.49
N VAL A 67 0.02 -9.84 -7.38
CA VAL A 67 0.77 -10.43 -8.50
C VAL A 67 0.12 -11.76 -8.85
N ARG A 68 -0.08 -12.03 -10.15
CA ARG A 68 -0.55 -13.33 -10.62
C ARG A 68 0.42 -14.42 -10.18
N ASP A 69 -0.10 -15.57 -9.69
CA ASP A 69 0.69 -16.66 -9.14
C ASP A 69 1.70 -17.23 -10.15
N ASP A 70 1.30 -17.44 -11.41
CA ASP A 70 2.17 -17.94 -12.46
C ASP A 70 3.33 -16.98 -12.80
N VAL A 71 3.05 -15.68 -12.79
CA VAL A 71 4.05 -14.63 -13.01
C VAL A 71 5.03 -14.57 -11.83
N LEU A 72 4.53 -14.60 -10.60
CA LEU A 72 5.37 -14.64 -9.41
C LEU A 72 6.31 -15.85 -9.43
N ARG A 73 5.79 -17.06 -9.72
CA ARG A 73 6.60 -18.28 -9.84
C ARG A 73 7.68 -18.15 -10.88
N LYS A 74 7.36 -17.64 -12.07
CA LYS A 74 8.33 -17.39 -13.14
C LYS A 74 9.47 -16.51 -12.65
N LEU A 75 9.12 -15.35 -12.04
CA LEU A 75 10.13 -14.37 -11.59
C LEU A 75 11.00 -14.92 -10.45
N VAL A 76 10.39 -15.61 -9.48
CA VAL A 76 11.14 -16.26 -8.38
C VAL A 76 12.10 -17.33 -8.92
N TYR A 77 11.63 -18.20 -9.81
CA TYR A 77 12.44 -19.34 -10.26
C TYR A 77 13.55 -18.95 -11.23
N THR A 78 13.38 -17.87 -11.99
CA THR A 78 14.32 -17.46 -13.02
C THR A 78 15.23 -16.30 -12.60
N ASN A 79 14.87 -15.59 -11.53
CA ASN A 79 15.48 -14.32 -11.13
C ASN A 79 15.47 -13.25 -12.26
N ALA A 80 14.51 -13.34 -13.18
CA ALA A 80 14.40 -12.39 -14.27
C ALA A 80 14.20 -10.98 -13.70
N GLU A 81 14.99 -10.03 -14.22
CA GLU A 81 14.83 -8.63 -13.93
C GLU A 81 13.65 -8.08 -14.74
N PHE A 82 12.97 -7.09 -14.18
CA PHE A 82 11.89 -6.35 -14.83
C PHE A 82 12.00 -4.87 -14.46
N SER A 83 11.48 -4.01 -15.31
CA SER A 83 11.49 -2.55 -15.13
C SER A 83 10.40 -2.09 -14.14
N GLY A 84 10.50 -0.84 -13.69
CA GLY A 84 9.44 -0.21 -12.89
C GLY A 84 8.12 -0.09 -13.66
N ALA A 85 8.17 0.12 -14.98
CA ALA A 85 6.97 0.09 -15.83
C ALA A 85 6.31 -1.29 -15.80
N GLU A 86 7.09 -2.36 -16.01
CA GLU A 86 6.61 -3.73 -15.89
C GLU A 86 6.14 -4.07 -14.47
N ALA A 87 6.76 -3.49 -13.44
CA ALA A 87 6.33 -3.68 -12.05
C ALA A 87 4.87 -3.25 -11.82
N CYS A 88 4.43 -2.18 -12.48
CA CYS A 88 3.02 -1.76 -12.44
C CYS A 88 2.11 -2.75 -13.16
N GLU A 89 2.49 -3.19 -14.36
CA GLU A 89 1.71 -4.17 -15.14
C GLU A 89 1.59 -5.52 -14.41
N LEU A 90 2.64 -5.92 -13.69
CA LEU A 90 2.72 -7.18 -12.96
C LEU A 90 2.09 -7.13 -11.56
N GLY A 91 1.77 -5.94 -11.04
CA GLY A 91 1.16 -5.76 -9.71
C GLY A 91 2.14 -5.56 -8.55
N PHE A 92 3.45 -5.41 -8.81
CA PHE A 92 4.44 -5.07 -7.78
C PHE A 92 4.42 -3.59 -7.40
N ALA A 93 3.99 -2.71 -8.31
CA ALA A 93 3.85 -1.29 -8.06
C ALA A 93 2.43 -0.79 -8.39
N THR A 94 2.06 0.38 -7.87
CA THR A 94 0.74 0.98 -8.05
C THR A 94 0.71 1.89 -9.28
N GLU A 95 1.72 2.75 -9.41
CA GLU A 95 1.86 3.68 -10.54
C GLU A 95 3.33 4.02 -10.81
N THR A 96 3.63 4.51 -12.00
CA THR A 96 4.93 5.07 -12.34
C THR A 96 4.93 6.59 -12.26
N ALA A 97 6.09 7.17 -11.92
CA ALA A 97 6.33 8.61 -12.00
C ALA A 97 7.81 8.89 -12.32
N GLU A 98 8.09 9.95 -13.07
CA GLU A 98 9.45 10.42 -13.32
C GLU A 98 10.15 10.91 -12.03
N ASP A 99 9.37 11.50 -11.12
CA ASP A 99 9.81 11.83 -9.76
C ASP A 99 8.87 11.15 -8.75
N PRO A 100 9.18 9.89 -8.35
CA PRO A 100 8.35 9.15 -7.42
C PRO A 100 8.20 9.82 -6.06
N LEU A 101 9.23 10.54 -5.59
CA LEU A 101 9.17 11.21 -4.30
C LEU A 101 8.22 12.40 -4.31
N ALA A 102 8.32 13.27 -5.32
CA ALA A 102 7.41 14.40 -5.46
C ALA A 102 5.95 13.92 -5.60
N ARG A 103 5.72 12.86 -6.38
CA ARG A 103 4.39 12.27 -6.55
C ARG A 103 3.87 11.67 -5.24
N ALA A 104 4.71 10.96 -4.47
CA ALA A 104 4.36 10.39 -3.18
C ALA A 104 3.98 11.46 -2.15
N ILE A 105 4.73 12.58 -2.11
CA ILE A 105 4.43 13.72 -1.23
C ILE A 105 3.07 14.32 -1.59
N SER A 106 2.84 14.61 -2.88
CA SER A 106 1.55 15.14 -3.35
C SER A 106 0.37 14.23 -2.98
N LEU A 107 0.53 12.91 -3.14
CA LEU A 107 -0.51 11.95 -2.77
C LEU A 107 -0.70 11.87 -1.24
N ALA A 108 0.38 11.96 -0.46
CA ALA A 108 0.29 12.00 0.99
C ALA A 108 -0.44 13.25 1.49
N GLU A 109 -0.21 14.41 0.88
CA GLU A 109 -0.94 15.65 1.17
C GLU A 109 -2.43 15.53 0.83
N GLU A 110 -2.76 14.91 -0.31
CA GLU A 110 -4.16 14.62 -0.67
C GLU A 110 -4.85 13.73 0.37
N ILE A 111 -4.18 12.66 0.80
CA ILE A 111 -4.70 11.72 1.80
C ILE A 111 -4.82 12.40 3.17
N ALA A 112 -3.84 13.22 3.55
CA ALA A 112 -3.86 13.97 4.80
C ALA A 112 -5.02 14.99 4.87
N GLY A 113 -5.51 15.44 3.72
CA GLY A 113 -6.71 16.29 3.61
C GLY A 113 -8.04 15.54 3.80
N LYS A 114 -8.04 14.24 4.05
CA LYS A 114 -9.25 13.43 4.30
C LYS A 114 -9.47 13.22 5.80
N ASN A 115 -10.68 12.79 6.18
CA ASN A 115 -11.00 12.45 7.56
C ASN A 115 -10.04 11.37 8.11
N PRO A 116 -9.19 11.67 9.11
CA PRO A 116 -8.16 10.75 9.58
C PRO A 116 -8.71 9.46 10.19
N HIS A 117 -9.90 9.49 10.80
CA HIS A 117 -10.55 8.29 11.34
C HIS A 117 -11.00 7.37 10.20
N ALA A 118 -11.59 7.91 9.13
CA ALA A 118 -12.01 7.14 7.97
C ALA A 118 -10.81 6.53 7.24
N ILE A 119 -9.70 7.25 7.10
CA ILE A 119 -8.46 6.73 6.51
C ILE A 119 -7.92 5.54 7.32
N ARG A 120 -7.86 5.66 8.66
CA ARG A 120 -7.37 4.57 9.52
C ARG A 120 -8.30 3.35 9.48
N ALA A 121 -9.62 3.57 9.46
CA ALA A 121 -10.61 2.49 9.31
C ALA A 121 -10.45 1.77 7.96
N ALA A 122 -10.36 2.52 6.86
CA ALA A 122 -10.12 1.97 5.54
C ALA A 122 -8.81 1.17 5.47
N LYS A 123 -7.75 1.64 6.13
CA LYS A 123 -6.49 0.91 6.24
C LYS A 123 -6.66 -0.43 6.97
N ARG A 124 -7.38 -0.48 8.11
CA ARG A 124 -7.65 -1.73 8.84
C ARG A 124 -8.45 -2.72 7.97
N LEU A 125 -9.51 -2.25 7.31
CA LEU A 125 -10.33 -3.08 6.42
C LEU A 125 -9.51 -3.60 5.23
N SER A 126 -8.70 -2.76 4.59
CA SER A 126 -7.82 -3.16 3.48
C SER A 126 -6.80 -4.21 3.91
N ASN A 127 -6.23 -4.08 5.12
CA ASN A 127 -5.30 -5.07 5.66
C ASN A 127 -5.98 -6.42 5.96
N ALA A 128 -7.25 -6.40 6.36
CA ALA A 128 -8.03 -7.60 6.66
C ALA A 128 -8.49 -8.35 5.40
N LEU A 129 -8.58 -7.66 4.25
CA LEU A 129 -9.17 -8.18 3.02
C LEU A 129 -8.58 -9.52 2.55
N ALA A 130 -7.28 -9.71 2.72
CA ALA A 130 -6.58 -10.90 2.21
C ALA A 130 -6.81 -12.17 3.05
N ASP A 131 -7.22 -12.05 4.31
CA ASP A 131 -7.23 -13.14 5.29
C ASP A 131 -8.60 -13.34 5.98
N SER A 132 -9.59 -12.50 5.67
CA SER A 132 -10.93 -12.55 6.28
C SER A 132 -11.94 -13.20 5.34
N THR A 133 -13.00 -13.77 5.92
CA THR A 133 -14.20 -14.18 5.17
C THR A 133 -15.05 -12.96 4.84
N ASP A 134 -15.91 -13.08 3.82
CA ASP A 134 -16.85 -12.00 3.45
C ASP A 134 -17.75 -11.59 4.63
N GLU A 135 -18.22 -12.56 5.43
CA GLU A 135 -19.04 -12.28 6.62
C GLU A 135 -18.26 -11.44 7.64
N ALA A 136 -17.01 -11.81 7.93
CA ALA A 136 -16.18 -11.08 8.87
C ALA A 136 -15.87 -9.65 8.37
N LEU A 137 -15.62 -9.49 7.07
CA LEU A 137 -15.41 -8.16 6.45
C LEU A 137 -16.67 -7.28 6.55
N LEU A 138 -17.85 -7.79 6.21
CA LEU A 138 -19.11 -7.05 6.29
C LEU A 138 -19.42 -6.59 7.73
N LEU A 139 -19.13 -7.44 8.71
CA LEU A 139 -19.26 -7.07 10.13
C LEU A 139 -18.24 -5.99 10.52
N ALA A 140 -17.00 -6.11 10.06
CA ALA A 140 -15.96 -5.12 10.32
C ALA A 140 -16.27 -3.77 9.66
N GLU A 141 -16.74 -3.75 8.41
CA GLU A 141 -17.19 -2.53 7.73
C GLU A 141 -18.29 -1.81 8.51
N SER A 142 -19.30 -2.57 9.00
CA SER A 142 -20.40 -2.03 9.78
C SER A 142 -19.91 -1.46 11.13
N ALA A 143 -18.97 -2.13 11.78
CA ALA A 143 -18.39 -1.69 13.05
C ALA A 143 -17.58 -0.40 12.85
N GLU A 144 -16.69 -0.36 11.85
CA GLU A 144 -15.88 0.83 11.53
C GLU A 144 -16.77 2.01 11.13
N GLN A 145 -17.81 1.80 10.35
CA GLN A 145 -18.75 2.85 9.95
C GLN A 145 -19.51 3.42 11.16
N THR A 146 -19.91 2.57 12.10
CA THR A 146 -20.62 2.99 13.32
C THR A 146 -19.75 3.91 14.19
N GLU A 147 -18.44 3.66 14.25
CA GLU A 147 -17.51 4.51 15.00
C GLU A 147 -17.23 5.87 14.32
N ILE A 148 -17.54 6.02 13.03
CA ILE A 148 -17.24 7.22 12.26
C ILE A 148 -18.47 8.10 12.07
N ILE A 149 -19.62 7.51 11.74
CA ILE A 149 -20.82 8.25 11.35
C ILE A 149 -21.33 9.15 12.47
N GLY A 150 -21.63 10.42 12.14
CA GLY A 150 -22.10 11.41 13.09
C GLY A 150 -21.03 11.96 14.04
N LYS A 151 -19.78 11.50 13.96
CA LYS A 151 -18.67 12.05 14.76
C LYS A 151 -18.17 13.38 14.19
N PRO A 152 -17.47 14.22 14.98
CA PRO A 152 -17.06 15.56 14.57
C PRO A 152 -16.32 15.62 13.23
N ASN A 153 -15.35 14.73 13.00
CA ASN A 153 -14.60 14.72 11.75
C ASN A 153 -15.44 14.29 10.54
N GLN A 154 -16.45 13.44 10.72
CA GLN A 154 -17.37 13.08 9.65
C GLN A 154 -18.32 14.25 9.34
N VAL A 155 -18.83 14.95 10.35
CA VAL A 155 -19.66 16.14 10.18
C VAL A 155 -18.85 17.23 9.48
N GLU A 156 -17.61 17.50 9.91
CA GLU A 156 -16.72 18.47 9.26
C GLU A 156 -16.46 18.11 7.80
N ALA A 157 -16.26 16.83 7.47
CA ALA A 157 -16.09 16.39 6.09
C ALA A 157 -17.30 16.72 5.22
N VAL A 158 -18.52 16.58 5.73
CA VAL A 158 -19.75 16.95 5.02
C VAL A 158 -19.88 18.46 4.89
N MET A 159 -19.74 19.18 6.00
CA MET A 159 -19.93 20.63 6.03
C MET A 159 -18.92 21.37 5.13
N SER A 160 -17.64 21.00 5.21
CA SER A 160 -16.61 21.58 4.36
C SER A 160 -16.87 21.38 2.87
N GLN A 161 -17.38 20.20 2.48
CA GLN A 161 -17.77 19.94 1.10
C GLN A 161 -18.97 20.81 0.66
N MET A 162 -20.01 20.95 1.51
CA MET A 162 -21.17 21.78 1.22
C MET A 162 -20.82 23.27 1.13
N GLU A 163 -19.87 23.71 1.92
CA GLU A 163 -19.40 25.10 1.97
C GLU A 163 -18.29 25.41 0.94
N GLY A 164 -17.75 24.38 0.25
CA GLY A 164 -16.70 24.56 -0.76
C GLY A 164 -15.36 25.03 -0.18
N ARG A 165 -15.06 24.69 1.07
CA ARG A 165 -13.81 25.02 1.77
C ARG A 165 -12.97 23.79 2.10
N ALA A 166 -11.72 24.01 2.44
CA ALA A 166 -10.88 22.94 3.01
C ALA A 166 -11.45 22.49 4.37
N ALA A 167 -11.41 21.16 4.62
CA ALA A 167 -11.78 20.61 5.90
C ALA A 167 -10.69 20.87 6.95
N ALA A 168 -11.11 21.10 8.20
CA ALA A 168 -10.22 21.30 9.34
C ALA A 168 -10.54 20.20 10.38
N TYR A 169 -9.78 19.11 10.32
CA TYR A 169 -9.98 18.00 11.25
C TYR A 169 -9.21 18.29 12.55
N PRO A 170 -9.88 18.25 13.72
CA PRO A 170 -9.15 18.25 14.98
C PRO A 170 -8.23 17.04 15.05
N ASP A 171 -7.01 17.25 15.51
CA ASP A 171 -6.05 16.18 15.73
C ASP A 171 -6.65 15.14 16.67
N SER A 172 -6.77 13.95 16.16
CA SER A 172 -7.08 12.79 16.97
C SER A 172 -5.92 11.81 16.84
N PRO A 173 -5.35 11.37 17.94
CA PRO A 173 -4.25 10.42 17.97
C PRO A 173 -4.61 9.09 17.31
#